data_32fb8025a50823fd176a1bcc76ef478f
#
_entry.id   32fb8025a50823fd176a1bcc76ef478f
#
_cell.length_a   1.000
_cell.length_b   1.000
_cell.length_c   1.000
_cell.angle_alpha   90.00
_cell.angle_beta   90.00
_cell.angle_gamma   90.00
#
_symmetry.space_group_name_H-M   'P 1'
#
loop_
_entity.id
_entity.type
_entity.pdbx_description
1 polymer ?
#
loop_
_entity_poly.entity_id
_entity_poly.type
_entity_poly.pdbx_seq_one_letter_code
_entity_poly.pdbx_strand_id
1 'polypeptide(L)'
;MTDKQLAHIVYFTLHDRSPEQVEQLLAACQHYLTDHVGTVYFSAGSLVPDLEREVNQRDFDVALHVIFADRQSHDLYQVSERHLEFIATNRENWSQVRVFDSYLDSQPGK
;
A
#
# COMPACT_ATOMS: atom_id res chain seq x y z
N MET A 1 19.24 -10.49 18.33
CA MET A 1 19.07 -10.21 16.91
C MET A 1 17.77 -9.45 16.68
N THR A 2 17.80 -8.46 15.82
CA THR A 2 16.65 -7.62 15.56
C THR A 2 16.09 -7.93 14.19
N ASP A 3 14.78 -8.11 14.12
CA ASP A 3 14.12 -8.29 12.86
C ASP A 3 14.17 -7.00 12.07
N LYS A 4 14.30 -7.13 10.77
CA LYS A 4 14.25 -5.96 9.89
C LYS A 4 12.81 -5.55 9.66
N GLN A 5 12.60 -4.25 9.53
CA GLN A 5 11.30 -3.74 9.10
C GLN A 5 11.10 -4.12 7.63
N LEU A 6 9.84 -4.23 7.25
CA LEU A 6 9.48 -4.60 5.90
C LEU A 6 8.59 -3.51 5.31
N ALA A 7 8.99 -3.00 4.14
CA ALA A 7 8.20 -2.03 3.41
C ALA A 7 7.34 -2.77 2.39
N HIS A 8 6.03 -2.56 2.49
CA HIS A 8 5.04 -3.15 1.60
C HIS A 8 4.40 -2.01 0.82
N ILE A 9 4.79 -1.87 -0.44
CA ILE A 9 4.37 -0.76 -1.29
C ILE A 9 3.53 -1.32 -2.42
N VAL A 10 2.33 -0.76 -2.59
CA VAL A 10 1.39 -1.27 -3.59
C VAL A 10 0.90 -0.12 -4.47
N TYR A 11 0.90 -0.34 -5.77
CA TYR A 11 0.39 0.63 -6.74
C TYR A 11 -0.82 0.02 -7.44
N PHE A 12 -1.94 0.75 -7.39
CA PHE A 12 -3.20 0.33 -8.00
C PHE A 12 -3.49 1.17 -9.23
N THR A 13 -3.78 0.52 -10.34
CA THR A 13 -4.34 1.18 -11.52
C THR A 13 -5.78 0.73 -11.63
N LEU A 14 -6.70 1.68 -11.82
CA LEU A 14 -8.13 1.39 -11.80
C LEU A 14 -8.68 1.30 -13.21
N HIS A 15 -9.77 0.54 -13.38
CA HIS A 15 -10.54 0.55 -14.62
C HIS A 15 -11.26 1.90 -14.76
N ASP A 16 -12.03 2.26 -13.73
CA ASP A 16 -12.65 3.59 -13.69
C ASP A 16 -11.70 4.49 -12.87
N ARG A 17 -11.01 5.35 -13.58
CA ARG A 17 -9.95 6.19 -13.00
C ARG A 17 -10.46 7.58 -12.64
N SER A 18 -11.76 7.73 -12.45
CA SER A 18 -12.35 9.02 -12.08
C SER A 18 -11.88 9.44 -10.70
N PRO A 19 -11.88 10.75 -10.42
CA PRO A 19 -11.51 11.25 -9.08
C PRO A 19 -12.34 10.61 -7.97
N GLU A 20 -13.62 10.33 -8.23
CA GLU A 20 -14.49 9.71 -7.24
C GLU A 20 -14.03 8.31 -6.90
N GLN A 21 -13.63 7.53 -7.90
CA GLN A 21 -13.17 6.17 -7.67
C GLN A 21 -11.82 6.15 -6.97
N VAL A 22 -10.95 7.10 -7.28
CA VAL A 22 -9.68 7.24 -6.59
C VAL A 22 -9.94 7.53 -5.11
N GLU A 23 -10.84 8.48 -4.82
CA GLU A 23 -11.18 8.82 -3.44
C GLU A 23 -11.79 7.65 -2.69
N GLN A 24 -12.63 6.85 -3.35
CA GLN A 24 -13.21 5.68 -2.74
C GLN A 24 -12.16 4.66 -2.34
N LEU A 25 -11.17 4.43 -3.21
CA LEU A 25 -10.12 3.49 -2.89
C LEU A 25 -9.24 4.02 -1.75
N LEU A 26 -8.94 5.32 -1.75
CA LEU A 26 -8.19 5.91 -0.65
C LEU A 26 -8.93 5.75 0.68
N ALA A 27 -10.25 5.97 0.67
CA ALA A 27 -11.05 5.80 1.89
C ALA A 27 -11.07 4.34 2.33
N ALA A 28 -11.13 3.40 1.38
CA ALA A 28 -11.10 1.98 1.71
C ALA A 28 -9.75 1.59 2.33
N CYS A 29 -8.65 2.13 1.81
CA CYS A 29 -7.34 1.87 2.40
C CYS A 29 -7.31 2.34 3.85
N GLN A 30 -7.84 3.54 4.13
CA GLN A 30 -7.89 4.07 5.48
C GLN A 30 -8.76 3.20 6.39
N HIS A 31 -9.86 2.70 5.87
CA HIS A 31 -10.81 1.94 6.67
C HIS A 31 -10.31 0.53 7.00
N TYR A 32 -9.72 -0.16 6.03
CA TYR A 32 -9.40 -1.58 6.18
C TYR A 32 -7.94 -1.86 6.49
N LEU A 33 -7.04 -0.98 6.12
CA LEU A 33 -5.61 -1.30 6.12
C LEU A 33 -4.80 -0.56 7.19
N THR A 34 -5.47 0.21 8.03
CA THR A 34 -4.83 0.90 9.15
C THR A 34 -4.94 0.06 10.43
N ASP A 35 -4.07 0.36 11.39
CA ASP A 35 -4.15 -0.18 12.75
C ASP A 35 -3.98 -1.68 12.86
N HIS A 36 -3.28 -2.29 11.91
CA HIS A 36 -2.92 -3.70 12.03
C HIS A 36 -1.72 -3.83 12.95
N VAL A 37 -1.72 -4.91 13.74
CA VAL A 37 -0.63 -5.17 14.69
C VAL A 37 0.69 -5.19 13.95
N GLY A 38 1.67 -4.48 14.47
CA GLY A 38 3.01 -4.43 13.89
C GLY A 38 3.19 -3.39 12.80
N THR A 39 2.18 -2.58 12.54
CA THR A 39 2.32 -1.47 11.58
C THR A 39 3.12 -0.35 12.21
N VAL A 40 4.22 0.03 11.57
CA VAL A 40 5.07 1.12 12.01
C VAL A 40 4.66 2.43 11.34
N TYR A 41 4.23 2.34 10.07
CA TYR A 41 3.85 3.50 9.29
C TYR A 41 2.83 3.09 8.25
N PHE A 42 1.84 3.95 8.03
CA PHE A 42 0.82 3.73 7.01
C PHE A 42 0.55 5.05 6.29
N SER A 43 0.43 4.97 4.95
CA SER A 43 -0.10 6.08 4.20
C SER A 43 -0.68 5.56 2.88
N ALA A 44 -1.60 6.32 2.32
CA ALA A 44 -2.13 6.06 1.00
C ALA A 44 -2.31 7.40 0.31
N GLY A 45 -2.02 7.45 -0.98
CA GLY A 45 -2.13 8.71 -1.70
C GLY A 45 -2.31 8.46 -3.18
N SER A 46 -2.38 9.55 -3.94
CA SER A 46 -2.61 9.48 -5.37
C SER A 46 -1.40 9.96 -6.15
N LEU A 47 -1.40 9.67 -7.45
CA LEU A 47 -0.35 10.08 -8.36
C LEU A 47 -0.14 11.60 -8.30
N VAL A 48 1.13 12.03 -8.37
CA VAL A 48 1.47 13.45 -8.53
C VAL A 48 1.46 13.75 -10.02
N PRO A 49 0.45 14.46 -10.52
CA PRO A 49 0.22 14.52 -11.97
C PRO A 49 1.24 15.34 -12.75
N ASP A 50 1.93 16.27 -12.10
CA ASP A 50 2.86 17.15 -12.80
C ASP A 50 4.32 16.72 -12.71
N LEU A 51 4.61 15.58 -12.10
CA LEU A 51 5.95 15.03 -12.11
C LEU A 51 6.07 14.05 -13.27
N GLU A 52 6.64 14.54 -14.38
CA GLU A 52 6.63 13.83 -15.66
C GLU A 52 8.03 13.59 -16.20
N ARG A 53 9.01 13.39 -15.31
CA ARG A 53 10.37 13.05 -15.74
C ARG A 53 10.36 11.70 -16.43
N GLU A 54 11.35 11.48 -17.29
CA GLU A 54 11.44 10.23 -18.05
C GLU A 54 11.40 9.00 -17.14
N VAL A 55 11.95 9.10 -15.94
CA VAL A 55 12.00 7.97 -15.00
C VAL A 55 10.72 7.81 -14.17
N ASN A 56 9.80 8.78 -14.23
CA ASN A 56 8.57 8.67 -13.46
C ASN A 56 7.63 7.64 -14.08
N GLN A 57 7.17 6.71 -13.24
CA GLN A 57 6.11 5.78 -13.62
C GLN A 57 4.79 6.42 -13.24
N ARG A 58 3.92 6.63 -14.21
CA ARG A 58 2.69 7.40 -14.01
C ARG A 58 1.44 6.60 -14.37
N ASP A 59 1.57 5.29 -14.44
CA ASP A 59 0.48 4.40 -14.83
C ASP A 59 -0.24 3.81 -13.63
N PHE A 60 -0.36 4.58 -12.56
CA PHE A 60 -1.11 4.15 -11.38
C PHE A 60 -1.98 5.29 -10.89
N ASP A 61 -2.96 4.97 -10.04
CA ASP A 61 -3.89 5.94 -9.49
C ASP A 61 -3.73 6.12 -8.00
N VAL A 62 -3.44 5.04 -7.27
CA VAL A 62 -3.32 5.05 -5.81
C VAL A 62 -2.06 4.31 -5.42
N ALA A 63 -1.31 4.89 -4.49
CA ALA A 63 -0.13 4.27 -3.91
C ALA A 63 -0.39 4.02 -2.43
N LEU A 64 -0.11 2.80 -1.99
CA LEU A 64 -0.27 2.38 -0.60
C LEU A 64 1.11 2.09 -0.03
N HIS A 65 1.40 2.66 1.14
CA HIS A 65 2.68 2.45 1.82
C HIS A 65 2.40 1.91 3.21
N VAL A 66 2.82 0.70 3.49
CA VAL A 66 2.71 0.13 4.83
C VAL A 66 4.08 -0.39 5.23
N ILE A 67 4.57 0.09 6.36
CA ILE A 67 5.84 -0.40 6.91
C ILE A 67 5.50 -1.24 8.12
N PHE A 68 5.97 -2.50 8.12
CA PHE A 68 5.76 -3.42 9.22
C PHE A 68 7.04 -3.58 10.03
N ALA A 69 6.87 -3.83 11.34
CA ALA A 69 8.00 -4.01 12.24
C ALA A 69 8.84 -5.22 11.85
N ASP A 70 8.21 -6.24 11.26
CA ASP A 70 8.88 -7.48 10.90
C ASP A 70 8.06 -8.24 9.86
N ARG A 71 8.62 -9.33 9.39
CA ARG A 71 7.97 -10.18 8.39
C ARG A 71 6.71 -10.83 8.92
N GLN A 72 6.72 -11.23 10.19
CA GLN A 72 5.55 -11.87 10.77
C GLN A 72 4.33 -10.95 10.77
N SER A 73 4.54 -9.67 11.09
CA SER A 73 3.45 -8.69 11.07
C SER A 73 2.86 -8.55 9.68
N HIS A 74 3.71 -8.53 8.65
CA HIS A 74 3.26 -8.49 7.27
C HIS A 74 2.42 -9.73 6.94
N ASP A 75 2.90 -10.90 7.34
CA ASP A 75 2.20 -12.15 7.00
C ASP A 75 0.83 -12.23 7.68
N LEU A 76 0.73 -11.76 8.92
CA LEU A 76 -0.55 -11.70 9.63
C LEU A 76 -1.52 -10.72 8.96
N TYR A 77 -1.00 -9.57 8.52
CA TYR A 77 -1.78 -8.58 7.81
C TYR A 77 -2.41 -9.18 6.54
N GLN A 78 -1.62 -9.95 5.78
CA GLN A 78 -2.07 -10.50 4.51
C GLN A 78 -3.26 -11.43 4.66
N VAL A 79 -3.38 -12.13 5.78
CA VAL A 79 -4.45 -13.10 5.99
C VAL A 79 -5.55 -12.59 6.92
N SER A 80 -5.47 -11.34 7.36
CA SER A 80 -6.48 -10.77 8.28
C SER A 80 -7.81 -10.61 7.57
N GLU A 81 -8.89 -10.69 8.34
CA GLU A 81 -10.23 -10.52 7.79
C GLU A 81 -10.40 -9.16 7.14
N ARG A 82 -9.87 -8.11 7.77
CA ARG A 82 -10.01 -6.76 7.23
C ARG A 82 -9.30 -6.63 5.87
N HIS A 83 -8.12 -7.22 5.73
CA HIS A 83 -7.40 -7.19 4.47
C HIS A 83 -8.16 -7.96 3.38
N LEU A 84 -8.69 -9.12 3.73
CA LEU A 84 -9.45 -9.94 2.77
C LEU A 84 -10.73 -9.23 2.35
N GLU A 85 -11.38 -8.55 3.27
CA GLU A 85 -12.57 -7.77 2.94
C GLU A 85 -12.24 -6.59 2.04
N PHE A 86 -11.10 -5.94 2.28
CA PHE A 86 -10.63 -4.85 1.41
C PHE A 86 -10.51 -5.35 -0.03
N ILE A 87 -9.88 -6.49 -0.22
CA ILE A 87 -9.74 -7.07 -1.56
C ILE A 87 -11.12 -7.38 -2.16
N ALA A 88 -11.97 -8.05 -1.38
CA ALA A 88 -13.26 -8.50 -1.89
C ALA A 88 -14.14 -7.34 -2.34
N THR A 89 -14.08 -6.21 -1.63
CA THR A 89 -14.97 -5.08 -1.94
C THR A 89 -14.41 -4.14 -3.00
N ASN A 90 -13.11 -4.22 -3.31
CA ASN A 90 -12.49 -3.23 -4.19
C ASN A 90 -11.88 -3.81 -5.48
N ARG A 91 -11.64 -5.11 -5.53
CA ARG A 91 -10.86 -5.71 -6.60
C ARG A 91 -11.46 -5.55 -8.00
N GLU A 92 -12.77 -5.40 -8.09
CA GLU A 92 -13.44 -5.34 -9.39
C GLU A 92 -13.00 -4.12 -10.20
N ASN A 93 -12.63 -3.03 -9.54
CA ASN A 93 -12.18 -1.84 -10.24
C ASN A 93 -10.67 -1.80 -10.47
N TRP A 94 -9.93 -2.84 -10.08
CA TRP A 94 -8.48 -2.86 -10.27
C TRP A 94 -8.15 -3.45 -11.64
N SER A 95 -7.49 -2.65 -12.50
CA SER A 95 -6.98 -3.17 -13.76
C SER A 95 -5.58 -3.75 -13.58
N GLN A 96 -4.82 -3.23 -12.61
CA GLN A 96 -3.47 -3.73 -12.32
C GLN A 96 -3.11 -3.43 -10.87
N VAL A 97 -2.46 -4.37 -10.24
CA VAL A 97 -1.91 -4.19 -8.89
C VAL A 97 -0.46 -4.62 -8.93
N ARG A 98 0.44 -3.73 -8.50
CA ARG A 98 1.88 -4.03 -8.44
C ARG A 98 2.34 -3.90 -7.01
N VAL A 99 3.01 -4.92 -6.51
CA VAL A 99 3.44 -4.99 -5.12
C VAL A 99 4.96 -5.03 -5.07
N PHE A 100 5.53 -4.19 -4.23
CA PHE A 100 6.98 -4.15 -4.02
C PHE A 100 7.24 -4.33 -2.53
N ASP A 101 7.80 -5.47 -2.18
CA ASP A 101 8.14 -5.78 -0.79
C ASP A 101 9.65 -5.76 -0.64
N SER A 102 10.14 -5.03 0.34
CA SER A 102 11.57 -4.95 0.58
C SER A 102 11.85 -4.88 2.07
N TYR A 103 12.99 -5.43 2.48
CA TYR A 103 13.47 -5.22 3.85
C TYR A 103 14.19 -3.89 3.92
N LEU A 104 14.02 -3.23 5.04
CA LEU A 104 14.67 -1.95 5.28
C LEU A 104 15.85 -2.14 6.21
N ASP A 105 16.99 -1.56 5.84
CA ASP A 105 18.16 -1.59 6.72
C ASP A 105 18.03 -0.46 7.73
N SER A 106 18.27 -0.81 9.01
CA SER A 106 18.26 0.20 10.05
C SER A 106 19.53 1.04 10.00
N GLN A 107 19.40 2.31 10.38
CA GLN A 107 20.57 3.16 10.51
C GLN A 107 21.30 2.81 11.81
N PRO A 108 22.57 2.41 11.72
CA PRO A 108 23.32 2.09 12.94
C PRO A 108 23.36 3.31 13.87
N GLY A 109 23.22 3.07 15.17
CA GLY A 109 23.29 4.13 16.16
C GLY A 109 22.05 4.97 16.31
N LYS A 110 20.98 4.58 15.67
CA LYS A 110 19.72 5.31 15.80
C LYS A 110 18.86 4.80 16.92
#